data_2cc4cbc8dbff934435fb0c14c65d368d
#
_entry.id   2cc4cbc8dbff934435fb0c14c65d368d
#
_cell.length_a   1.000
_cell.length_b   1.000
_cell.length_c   1.000
_cell.angle_alpha   90.00
_cell.angle_beta   90.00
_cell.angle_gamma   90.00
#
_symmetry.space_group_name_H-M   'P 1'
#
loop_
_entity.id
_entity.type
_entity.pdbx_description
1 polymer ?
#
loop_
_entity_poly.entity_id
_entity_poly.type
_entity_poly.pdbx_seq_one_letter_code
_entity_poly.pdbx_strand_id
1 'polypeptide(L)'
;MTVEVKAATPRQLWALYCITKKDYRNKGLSYDEASFLIKTLGNKEHRKADKTERKVVDLKTELLNYIKTEKLDGIIEKVKTALGIKSVVSNDTLYMKEEKHYHFRGFGCGFAWIEYDKRSKIGKTIEEASKDIRSEVRAMIVNAFPMDLRKQLEVEGTPIEAIVFQDITINSAYEQAVVDFMTSKGVKNAWVNSRLD
;
A
#
# COMPACT_ATOMS: atom_id res chain seq x y z
N MET A 1 23.29 4.63 -52.17
CA MET A 1 24.26 5.03 -51.14
C MET A 1 23.94 4.24 -49.90
N THR A 2 24.71 3.22 -49.58
CA THR A 2 24.61 2.46 -48.32
C THR A 2 25.29 3.27 -47.22
N VAL A 3 24.51 3.75 -46.26
CA VAL A 3 25.07 4.41 -45.10
C VAL A 3 25.73 3.32 -44.23
N GLU A 4 27.06 3.35 -44.15
CA GLU A 4 27.82 2.46 -43.27
C GLU A 4 27.48 2.79 -41.81
N VAL A 5 26.68 1.93 -41.15
CA VAL A 5 26.36 2.08 -39.75
C VAL A 5 27.56 1.64 -38.91
N LYS A 6 28.22 2.59 -38.29
CA LYS A 6 29.40 2.35 -37.45
C LYS A 6 28.98 1.62 -36.17
N ALA A 7 29.61 0.49 -35.86
CA ALA A 7 29.31 -0.28 -34.63
C ALA A 7 29.72 0.46 -33.34
N ALA A 8 29.05 0.18 -32.24
CA ALA A 8 29.39 0.71 -30.93
C ALA A 8 30.82 0.31 -30.52
N THR A 9 31.57 1.25 -29.99
CA THR A 9 32.93 1.02 -29.51
C THR A 9 32.96 0.19 -28.22
N PRO A 10 34.02 -0.57 -27.94
CA PRO A 10 34.21 -1.28 -26.70
C PRO A 10 34.06 -0.36 -25.46
N ARG A 11 34.54 0.89 -25.60
CA ARG A 11 34.44 1.91 -24.53
C ARG A 11 32.97 2.32 -24.23
N GLN A 12 32.15 2.43 -25.27
CA GLN A 12 30.71 2.71 -25.12
C GLN A 12 29.96 1.52 -24.48
N LEU A 13 30.26 0.30 -24.94
CA LEU A 13 29.68 -0.92 -24.36
C LEU A 13 30.07 -1.10 -22.90
N TRP A 14 31.30 -0.79 -22.54
CA TRP A 14 31.73 -0.76 -21.14
C TRP A 14 31.02 0.30 -20.32
N ALA A 15 30.85 1.51 -20.85
CA ALA A 15 30.09 2.56 -20.17
C ALA A 15 28.65 2.15 -19.92
N LEU A 16 27.98 1.53 -20.91
CA LEU A 16 26.64 0.97 -20.76
C LEU A 16 26.59 -0.11 -19.69
N TYR A 17 27.57 -1.01 -19.66
CA TYR A 17 27.67 -2.02 -18.60
C TYR A 17 27.81 -1.36 -17.21
N CYS A 18 28.66 -0.37 -17.07
CA CYS A 18 28.83 0.35 -15.81
C CYS A 18 27.53 1.03 -15.33
N ILE A 19 26.74 1.53 -16.28
CA ILE A 19 25.46 2.22 -16.01
C ILE A 19 24.36 1.24 -15.65
N THR A 20 24.17 0.19 -16.45
CA THR A 20 22.99 -0.68 -16.41
C THR A 20 23.23 -2.03 -15.77
N LYS A 21 24.49 -2.42 -15.57
CA LYS A 21 24.94 -3.77 -15.17
C LYS A 21 24.50 -4.89 -16.12
N LYS A 22 24.08 -4.53 -17.35
CA LYS A 22 23.71 -5.47 -18.41
C LYS A 22 24.79 -5.54 -19.46
N ASP A 23 25.04 -6.72 -20.02
CA ASP A 23 26.01 -6.91 -21.12
C ASP A 23 25.37 -6.56 -22.47
N TYR A 24 25.98 -5.65 -23.20
CA TYR A 24 25.52 -5.18 -24.50
C TYR A 24 26.41 -5.65 -25.66
N ARG A 25 27.46 -6.45 -25.39
CA ARG A 25 28.46 -6.87 -26.43
C ARG A 25 27.81 -7.63 -27.59
N ASN A 26 26.76 -8.41 -27.31
CA ASN A 26 26.11 -9.24 -28.31
C ASN A 26 24.82 -8.63 -28.88
N LYS A 27 24.55 -7.33 -28.63
CA LYS A 27 23.31 -6.68 -29.06
C LYS A 27 23.39 -5.92 -30.35
N GLY A 28 24.55 -5.92 -31.02
CA GLY A 28 24.72 -5.28 -32.34
C GLY A 28 24.44 -3.77 -32.36
N LEU A 29 24.65 -3.07 -31.25
CA LEU A 29 24.36 -1.63 -31.16
C LEU A 29 25.28 -0.83 -32.10
N SER A 30 24.68 0.15 -32.77
CA SER A 30 25.42 1.18 -33.49
C SER A 30 26.07 2.18 -32.52
N TYR A 31 27.04 2.94 -33.05
CA TYR A 31 27.70 4.00 -32.30
C TYR A 31 26.72 5.04 -31.75
N ASP A 32 25.74 5.43 -32.57
CA ASP A 32 24.78 6.46 -32.22
C ASP A 32 23.76 5.96 -31.19
N GLU A 33 23.29 4.72 -31.34
CA GLU A 33 22.42 4.08 -30.34
C GLU A 33 23.11 3.93 -28.99
N ALA A 34 24.37 3.48 -28.98
CA ALA A 34 25.13 3.38 -27.75
C ALA A 34 25.37 4.75 -27.09
N SER A 35 25.68 5.78 -27.89
CA SER A 35 25.84 7.16 -27.42
C SER A 35 24.56 7.72 -26.83
N PHE A 36 23.44 7.48 -27.50
CA PHE A 36 22.09 7.89 -27.02
C PHE A 36 21.74 7.21 -25.69
N LEU A 37 21.96 5.89 -25.60
CA LEU A 37 21.69 5.12 -24.37
C LEU A 37 22.60 5.59 -23.22
N ILE A 38 23.89 5.86 -23.47
CA ILE A 38 24.79 6.39 -22.45
C ILE A 38 24.31 7.74 -21.95
N LYS A 39 23.90 8.63 -22.85
CA LYS A 39 23.39 9.96 -22.50
C LYS A 39 22.09 9.87 -21.68
N THR A 40 21.16 9.03 -22.11
CA THR A 40 19.85 8.86 -21.46
C THR A 40 19.96 8.17 -20.12
N LEU A 41 20.63 7.01 -20.07
CA LEU A 41 20.77 6.20 -18.85
C LEU A 41 21.87 6.70 -17.90
N GLY A 42 22.81 7.48 -18.43
CA GLY A 42 23.89 8.11 -17.66
C GLY A 42 23.47 9.33 -16.88
N ASN A 43 22.31 9.89 -17.17
CA ASN A 43 21.81 11.07 -16.48
C ASN A 43 21.55 10.75 -14.99
N LYS A 44 22.18 11.52 -14.09
CA LYS A 44 22.09 11.32 -12.64
C LYS A 44 20.66 11.43 -12.11
N GLU A 45 19.80 12.17 -12.80
CA GLU A 45 18.39 12.32 -12.44
C GLU A 45 17.59 11.04 -12.69
N HIS A 46 17.79 10.36 -13.84
CA HIS A 46 17.18 9.06 -14.13
C HIS A 46 17.60 7.98 -13.13
N ARG A 47 18.88 7.95 -12.73
CA ARG A 47 19.34 6.99 -11.71
C ARG A 47 18.77 7.24 -10.34
N LYS A 48 18.53 8.51 -9.98
CA LYS A 48 17.89 8.88 -8.72
C LYS A 48 16.42 8.48 -8.73
N ALA A 49 15.70 8.75 -9.84
CA ALA A 49 14.30 8.38 -10.00
C ALA A 49 14.09 6.86 -9.88
N ASP A 50 14.83 6.05 -10.67
CA ASP A 50 14.75 4.57 -10.63
C ASP A 50 15.04 4.00 -9.22
N LYS A 51 16.05 4.54 -8.52
CA LYS A 51 16.36 4.12 -7.15
C LYS A 51 15.31 4.54 -6.13
N THR A 52 14.64 5.66 -6.36
CA THR A 52 13.56 6.15 -5.51
C THR A 52 12.31 5.31 -5.73
N GLU A 53 11.94 5.04 -6.98
CA GLU A 53 10.79 4.18 -7.33
C GLU A 53 10.94 2.77 -6.74
N ARG A 54 12.11 2.13 -6.87
CA ARG A 54 12.36 0.81 -6.27
C ARG A 54 12.18 0.83 -4.76
N LYS A 55 12.69 1.85 -4.07
CA LYS A 55 12.50 1.97 -2.62
C LYS A 55 11.03 2.16 -2.22
N VAL A 56 10.26 2.88 -3.02
CA VAL A 56 8.82 3.07 -2.78
C VAL A 56 8.09 1.74 -2.96
N VAL A 57 8.38 0.99 -4.03
CA VAL A 57 7.79 -0.32 -4.29
C VAL A 57 8.14 -1.32 -3.17
N ASP A 58 9.39 -1.34 -2.72
CA ASP A 58 9.82 -2.21 -1.63
C ASP A 58 9.08 -1.88 -0.33
N LEU A 59 9.01 -0.59 0.06
CA LEU A 59 8.32 -0.15 1.26
C LEU A 59 6.79 -0.38 1.20
N LYS A 60 6.19 -0.24 0.03
CA LYS A 60 4.77 -0.55 -0.19
C LYS A 60 4.50 -2.03 0.08
N THR A 61 5.31 -2.91 -0.49
CA THR A 61 5.19 -4.36 -0.29
C THR A 61 5.44 -4.74 1.17
N GLU A 62 6.45 -4.17 1.82
CA GLU A 62 6.74 -4.42 3.22
C GLU A 62 5.60 -3.95 4.13
N LEU A 63 5.04 -2.75 3.91
CA LEU A 63 3.92 -2.23 4.66
C LEU A 63 2.67 -3.09 4.50
N LEU A 64 2.35 -3.50 3.26
CA LEU A 64 1.21 -4.37 2.98
C LEU A 64 1.34 -5.72 3.69
N ASN A 65 2.53 -6.33 3.62
CA ASN A 65 2.80 -7.59 4.30
C ASN A 65 2.70 -7.43 5.83
N TYR A 66 3.27 -6.36 6.39
CA TYR A 66 3.17 -6.07 7.81
C TYR A 66 1.71 -5.94 8.27
N ILE A 67 0.90 -5.18 7.55
CA ILE A 67 -0.53 -5.04 7.88
C ILE A 67 -1.21 -6.39 7.80
N LYS A 68 -0.97 -7.16 6.74
CA LYS A 68 -1.59 -8.47 6.51
C LYS A 68 -1.25 -9.49 7.58
N THR A 69 0.00 -9.54 8.04
CA THR A 69 0.46 -10.56 8.99
C THR A 69 0.27 -10.16 10.45
N GLU A 70 0.39 -8.87 10.78
CA GLU A 70 0.47 -8.43 12.16
C GLU A 70 -0.76 -7.64 12.65
N LYS A 71 -1.52 -7.03 11.74
CA LYS A 71 -2.56 -6.05 12.12
C LYS A 71 -3.96 -6.37 11.59
N LEU A 72 -4.08 -7.13 10.51
CA LEU A 72 -5.34 -7.34 9.81
C LEU A 72 -6.42 -7.96 10.72
N ASP A 73 -6.06 -8.98 11.47
CA ASP A 73 -6.99 -9.66 12.38
C ASP A 73 -7.56 -8.70 13.44
N GLY A 74 -6.70 -7.86 14.01
CA GLY A 74 -7.13 -6.83 14.98
C GLY A 74 -8.07 -5.80 14.36
N ILE A 75 -7.87 -5.44 13.09
CA ILE A 75 -8.78 -4.53 12.38
C ILE A 75 -10.12 -5.23 12.11
N ILE A 76 -10.09 -6.49 11.66
CA ILE A 76 -11.30 -7.30 11.42
C ILE A 76 -12.12 -7.44 12.71
N GLU A 77 -11.51 -7.69 13.86
CA GLU A 77 -12.20 -7.76 15.15
C GLU A 77 -12.87 -6.43 15.52
N LYS A 78 -12.28 -5.29 15.18
CA LYS A 78 -12.95 -3.98 15.37
C LYS A 78 -14.17 -3.84 14.46
N VAL A 79 -14.10 -4.32 13.23
CA VAL A 79 -15.29 -4.35 12.33
C VAL A 79 -16.37 -5.25 12.90
N LYS A 80 -16.04 -6.46 13.37
CA LYS A 80 -17.00 -7.36 14.03
C LYS A 80 -17.67 -6.70 15.22
N THR A 81 -16.90 -6.00 16.03
CA THR A 81 -17.41 -5.27 17.21
C THR A 81 -18.36 -4.14 16.79
N ALA A 82 -17.99 -3.36 15.77
CA ALA A 82 -18.83 -2.29 15.23
C ALA A 82 -20.15 -2.82 14.66
N LEU A 83 -20.12 -3.99 14.02
CA LEU A 83 -21.29 -4.69 13.51
C LEU A 83 -22.11 -5.40 14.59
N GLY A 84 -21.63 -5.48 15.83
CA GLY A 84 -22.28 -6.25 16.89
C GLY A 84 -22.27 -7.77 16.65
N ILE A 85 -21.42 -8.27 15.75
CA ILE A 85 -21.31 -9.69 15.42
C ILE A 85 -20.61 -10.42 16.57
N LYS A 86 -21.29 -11.42 17.13
CA LYS A 86 -20.70 -12.32 18.13
C LYS A 86 -20.13 -13.55 17.42
N SER A 87 -18.85 -13.76 17.54
CA SER A 87 -18.23 -15.04 17.16
C SER A 87 -18.70 -16.12 18.13
N VAL A 88 -19.37 -17.15 17.63
CA VAL A 88 -19.66 -18.36 18.41
C VAL A 88 -18.52 -19.32 18.17
N VAL A 89 -17.79 -19.62 19.23
CA VAL A 89 -16.49 -20.32 19.25
C VAL A 89 -16.51 -21.75 18.67
N SER A 90 -17.68 -22.35 18.44
CA SER A 90 -17.73 -23.77 18.11
C SER A 90 -17.69 -24.16 16.64
N ASN A 91 -17.94 -23.24 15.68
CA ASN A 91 -18.07 -23.67 14.27
C ASN A 91 -17.63 -22.65 13.22
N ASP A 92 -16.76 -21.70 13.51
CA ASP A 92 -16.34 -20.64 12.55
C ASP A 92 -17.48 -19.91 11.83
N THR A 93 -18.69 -20.04 12.31
CA THR A 93 -19.89 -19.42 11.75
C THR A 93 -20.20 -18.13 12.51
N LEU A 94 -20.27 -17.04 11.77
CA LEU A 94 -20.77 -15.77 12.27
C LEU A 94 -22.29 -15.87 12.36
N TYR A 95 -22.83 -15.93 13.59
CA TYR A 95 -24.27 -15.84 13.82
C TYR A 95 -24.63 -14.39 14.05
N MET A 96 -25.45 -13.87 13.17
CA MET A 96 -26.24 -12.70 13.52
C MET A 96 -27.37 -13.17 14.42
N LYS A 97 -27.46 -12.64 15.66
CA LYS A 97 -28.61 -12.90 16.50
C LYS A 97 -29.85 -12.40 15.76
N GLU A 98 -30.85 -13.24 15.62
CA GLU A 98 -32.17 -12.91 15.03
C GLU A 98 -32.95 -11.83 15.79
N GLU A 99 -32.33 -11.05 16.63
CA GLU A 99 -32.97 -9.93 17.27
C GLU A 99 -33.04 -8.75 16.33
N LYS A 100 -34.23 -8.49 15.92
CA LYS A 100 -34.81 -7.60 14.92
C LYS A 100 -34.30 -6.15 14.86
N HIS A 101 -33.31 -5.75 15.62
CA HIS A 101 -32.75 -4.39 15.61
C HIS A 101 -31.26 -4.45 15.91
N TYR A 102 -30.45 -4.63 14.86
CA TYR A 102 -29.08 -4.17 14.93
C TYR A 102 -29.11 -2.65 15.00
N HIS A 103 -29.19 -2.12 16.21
CA HIS A 103 -28.80 -0.76 16.40
C HIS A 103 -27.30 -0.70 16.13
N PHE A 104 -26.96 -0.31 14.93
CA PHE A 104 -25.65 0.25 14.65
C PHE A 104 -25.52 1.44 15.58
N ARG A 105 -24.93 1.23 16.74
CA ARG A 105 -24.60 2.31 17.65
C ARG A 105 -23.61 3.19 16.92
N GLY A 106 -24.18 4.20 16.25
CA GLY A 106 -23.51 5.32 15.64
C GLY A 106 -22.22 4.93 14.97
N PHE A 107 -22.26 4.68 13.66
CA PHE A 107 -21.06 4.88 12.86
C PHE A 107 -20.63 6.31 13.16
N GLY A 108 -19.55 6.46 13.92
CA GLY A 108 -18.86 7.71 13.99
C GLY A 108 -18.21 7.94 12.63
N CYS A 109 -18.98 8.51 11.69
CA CYS A 109 -18.40 9.02 10.47
C CYS A 109 -17.28 9.96 10.86
N GLY A 110 -16.10 9.74 10.31
CA GLY A 110 -14.99 10.62 10.65
C GLY A 110 -13.71 10.26 9.91
N PHE A 111 -12.76 11.15 10.07
CA PHE A 111 -11.45 11.06 9.44
C PHE A 111 -10.37 10.68 10.44
N ALA A 112 -9.44 9.86 10.01
CA ALA A 112 -8.20 9.62 10.70
C ALA A 112 -7.01 9.92 9.77
N TRP A 113 -5.95 10.48 10.32
CA TRP A 113 -4.74 10.79 9.59
C TRP A 113 -3.51 10.66 10.47
N ILE A 114 -2.34 10.57 9.83
CA ILE A 114 -1.06 10.42 10.51
C ILE A 114 -0.37 11.76 10.65
N GLU A 115 0.08 12.05 11.85
CA GLU A 115 0.98 13.15 12.17
C GLU A 115 2.37 12.59 12.45
N TYR A 116 3.40 13.24 11.91
CA TYR A 116 4.81 12.89 12.14
C TYR A 116 5.71 14.07 11.74
N ASP A 117 7.02 13.99 12.02
CA ASP A 117 7.98 15.02 11.56
C ASP A 117 8.05 15.01 10.02
N LYS A 118 7.42 16.00 9.40
CA LYS A 118 7.34 16.15 7.94
C LYS A 118 8.70 16.35 7.24
N ARG A 119 9.80 16.48 7.98
CA ARG A 119 11.18 16.44 7.44
C ARG A 119 11.64 15.02 7.18
N SER A 120 11.01 14.02 7.76
CA SER A 120 11.32 12.62 7.54
C SER A 120 11.00 12.18 6.11
N LYS A 121 12.03 11.93 5.31
CA LYS A 121 11.86 11.42 3.94
C LYS A 121 11.21 10.03 3.92
N ILE A 122 11.63 9.15 4.84
CA ILE A 122 11.07 7.80 4.94
C ILE A 122 9.60 7.85 5.41
N GLY A 123 9.26 8.77 6.34
CA GLY A 123 7.88 8.98 6.76
C GLY A 123 6.97 9.39 5.60
N LYS A 124 7.40 10.31 4.74
CA LYS A 124 6.66 10.70 3.54
C LYS A 124 6.45 9.53 2.58
N THR A 125 7.51 8.74 2.33
CA THR A 125 7.40 7.58 1.44
C THR A 125 6.43 6.53 1.98
N ILE A 126 6.43 6.28 3.31
CA ILE A 126 5.48 5.34 3.94
C ILE A 126 4.04 5.91 3.89
N GLU A 127 3.84 7.21 4.12
CA GLU A 127 2.53 7.86 4.00
C GLU A 127 1.96 7.74 2.58
N GLU A 128 2.78 7.94 1.54
CA GLU A 128 2.39 7.73 0.14
C GLU A 128 2.05 6.26 -0.12
N ALA A 129 2.91 5.34 0.30
CA ALA A 129 2.67 3.91 0.17
C ALA A 129 1.36 3.47 0.87
N SER A 130 1.05 4.04 2.04
CA SER A 130 -0.17 3.72 2.78
C SER A 130 -1.44 4.13 2.03
N LYS A 131 -1.42 5.26 1.34
CA LYS A 131 -2.55 5.70 0.50
C LYS A 131 -2.81 4.72 -0.65
N ASP A 132 -1.73 4.23 -1.27
CA ASP A 132 -1.82 3.29 -2.39
C ASP A 132 -2.38 1.92 -2.01
N ILE A 133 -2.03 1.41 -0.81
CA ILE A 133 -2.48 0.08 -0.36
C ILE A 133 -3.82 0.09 0.37
N ARG A 134 -4.36 1.26 0.71
CA ARG A 134 -5.58 1.39 1.52
C ARG A 134 -6.77 0.65 0.91
N SER A 135 -6.97 0.75 -0.39
CA SER A 135 -8.06 0.05 -1.09
C SER A 135 -7.89 -1.47 -1.04
N GLU A 136 -6.66 -1.97 -1.14
CA GLU A 136 -6.35 -3.39 -1.05
C GLU A 136 -6.61 -3.94 0.37
N VAL A 137 -6.18 -3.21 1.40
CA VAL A 137 -6.45 -3.58 2.80
C VAL A 137 -7.96 -3.59 3.08
N ARG A 138 -8.69 -2.59 2.59
CA ARG A 138 -10.16 -2.56 2.70
C ARG A 138 -10.82 -3.77 2.05
N ALA A 139 -10.39 -4.14 0.85
CA ALA A 139 -10.89 -5.34 0.17
C ALA A 139 -10.59 -6.62 0.97
N MET A 140 -9.42 -6.72 1.60
CA MET A 140 -9.09 -7.84 2.48
C MET A 140 -10.02 -7.92 3.69
N ILE A 141 -10.32 -6.78 4.32
CA ILE A 141 -11.26 -6.71 5.45
C ILE A 141 -12.65 -7.17 5.02
N VAL A 142 -13.19 -6.63 3.92
CA VAL A 142 -14.50 -7.01 3.39
C VAL A 142 -14.55 -8.50 3.06
N ASN A 143 -13.50 -9.02 2.42
CA ASN A 143 -13.44 -10.44 2.01
C ASN A 143 -13.25 -11.41 3.20
N ALA A 144 -12.87 -10.92 4.36
CA ALA A 144 -12.81 -11.74 5.58
C ALA A 144 -14.20 -12.12 6.12
N PHE A 145 -15.26 -11.49 5.62
CA PHE A 145 -16.64 -11.78 6.05
C PHE A 145 -17.37 -12.68 5.05
N PRO A 146 -18.20 -13.63 5.53
CA PRO A 146 -18.98 -14.50 4.68
C PRO A 146 -19.90 -13.73 3.72
N MET A 147 -20.09 -14.27 2.52
CA MET A 147 -20.92 -13.62 1.49
C MET A 147 -22.38 -13.41 1.95
N ASP A 148 -22.94 -14.36 2.72
CA ASP A 148 -24.31 -14.28 3.20
C ASP A 148 -24.49 -13.10 4.16
N LEU A 149 -23.52 -12.89 5.05
CA LEU A 149 -23.52 -11.73 5.92
C LEU A 149 -23.43 -10.41 5.13
N ARG A 150 -22.57 -10.36 4.13
CA ARG A 150 -22.42 -9.17 3.29
C ARG A 150 -23.73 -8.83 2.57
N LYS A 151 -24.39 -9.82 1.97
CA LYS A 151 -25.70 -9.65 1.32
C LYS A 151 -26.79 -9.20 2.28
N GLN A 152 -26.81 -9.75 3.49
CA GLN A 152 -27.81 -9.36 4.50
C GLN A 152 -27.64 -7.90 4.92
N LEU A 153 -26.42 -7.45 5.18
CA LEU A 153 -26.12 -6.06 5.53
C LEU A 153 -26.45 -5.10 4.37
N GLU A 154 -26.24 -5.54 3.11
CA GLU A 154 -26.63 -4.76 1.93
C GLU A 154 -28.15 -4.56 1.86
N VAL A 155 -28.94 -5.61 2.12
CA VAL A 155 -30.42 -5.54 2.18
C VAL A 155 -30.89 -4.61 3.30
N GLU A 156 -30.19 -4.57 4.43
CA GLU A 156 -30.49 -3.68 5.55
C GLU A 156 -30.02 -2.23 5.31
N GLY A 157 -29.44 -1.93 4.14
CA GLY A 157 -29.02 -0.58 3.75
C GLY A 157 -27.69 -0.12 4.36
N THR A 158 -26.95 -1.03 4.98
CA THR A 158 -25.64 -0.70 5.57
C THR A 158 -24.58 -1.71 5.11
N PRO A 159 -24.14 -1.64 3.86
CA PRO A 159 -23.13 -2.57 3.32
C PRO A 159 -21.82 -2.47 4.10
N ILE A 160 -21.18 -3.61 4.30
CA ILE A 160 -19.92 -3.70 5.06
C ILE A 160 -18.82 -2.80 4.48
N GLU A 161 -18.85 -2.59 3.18
CA GLU A 161 -17.96 -1.68 2.47
C GLU A 161 -18.10 -0.24 2.98
N ALA A 162 -19.34 0.23 3.19
CA ALA A 162 -19.60 1.57 3.71
C ALA A 162 -19.06 1.71 5.14
N ILE A 163 -19.23 0.67 5.98
CA ILE A 163 -18.71 0.62 7.34
C ILE A 163 -17.19 0.74 7.33
N VAL A 164 -16.52 -0.11 6.56
CA VAL A 164 -15.04 -0.13 6.45
C VAL A 164 -14.51 1.19 5.88
N PHE A 165 -15.33 1.91 5.11
CA PHE A 165 -14.94 3.18 4.50
C PHE A 165 -15.09 4.38 5.43
N GLN A 166 -16.13 4.41 6.26
CA GLN A 166 -16.58 5.60 6.99
C GLN A 166 -16.30 5.55 8.49
N ASP A 167 -16.19 4.35 9.08
CA ASP A 167 -16.03 4.23 10.52
C ASP A 167 -14.67 4.78 10.99
N ILE A 168 -14.72 5.76 11.89
CA ILE A 168 -13.53 6.42 12.44
C ILE A 168 -12.63 5.43 13.21
N THR A 169 -13.23 4.46 13.90
CA THR A 169 -12.47 3.48 14.69
C THR A 169 -11.66 2.56 13.79
N ILE A 170 -12.25 2.15 12.66
CA ILE A 170 -11.60 1.30 11.66
C ILE A 170 -10.50 2.10 10.94
N ASN A 171 -10.82 3.33 10.53
CA ASN A 171 -9.84 4.21 9.90
C ASN A 171 -8.67 4.51 10.86
N SER A 172 -8.94 4.80 12.13
CA SER A 172 -7.90 5.00 13.14
C SER A 172 -7.05 3.74 13.37
N ALA A 173 -7.66 2.56 13.32
CA ALA A 173 -6.91 1.30 13.45
C ALA A 173 -5.97 1.05 12.27
N TYR A 174 -6.41 1.38 11.05
CA TYR A 174 -5.55 1.33 9.87
C TYR A 174 -4.38 2.31 9.99
N GLU A 175 -4.66 3.58 10.30
CA GLU A 175 -3.61 4.59 10.47
C GLU A 175 -2.65 4.23 11.60
N GLN A 176 -3.14 3.62 12.70
CA GLN A 176 -2.29 3.14 13.78
C GLN A 176 -1.34 2.03 13.31
N ALA A 177 -1.81 1.11 12.47
CA ALA A 177 -0.95 0.09 11.89
C ALA A 177 0.17 0.71 11.03
N VAL A 178 -0.14 1.78 10.28
CA VAL A 178 0.87 2.51 9.50
C VAL A 178 1.85 3.25 10.42
N VAL A 179 1.38 3.87 11.51
CA VAL A 179 2.23 4.52 12.53
C VAL A 179 3.18 3.52 13.19
N ASP A 180 2.69 2.34 13.55
CA ASP A 180 3.50 1.27 14.12
C ASP A 180 4.62 0.86 13.16
N PHE A 181 4.28 0.71 11.87
CA PHE A 181 5.25 0.44 10.82
C PHE A 181 6.25 1.59 10.64
N MET A 182 5.80 2.85 10.62
CA MET A 182 6.67 4.03 10.58
C MET A 182 7.67 4.02 11.73
N THR A 183 7.19 3.72 12.93
CA THR A 183 8.03 3.64 14.14
C THR A 183 9.08 2.54 14.03
N SER A 184 8.70 1.36 13.52
CA SER A 184 9.64 0.25 13.26
C SER A 184 10.73 0.62 12.24
N LYS A 185 10.45 1.55 11.33
CA LYS A 185 11.40 2.10 10.35
C LYS A 185 12.17 3.34 10.87
N GLY A 186 12.02 3.66 12.15
CA GLY A 186 12.74 4.75 12.80
C GLY A 186 12.18 6.15 12.58
N VAL A 187 10.94 6.27 12.14
CA VAL A 187 10.24 7.56 12.08
C VAL A 187 9.84 7.96 13.51
N LYS A 188 10.36 9.09 13.97
CA LYS A 188 10.09 9.61 15.31
C LYS A 188 8.83 10.46 15.33
N ASN A 189 8.15 10.49 16.48
CA ASN A 189 6.98 11.34 16.72
C ASN A 189 5.89 11.12 15.67
N ALA A 190 5.58 9.86 15.38
CA ALA A 190 4.44 9.49 14.55
C ALA A 190 3.27 9.09 15.46
N TRP A 191 2.08 9.64 15.19
CA TRP A 191 0.84 9.30 15.92
C TRP A 191 -0.37 9.46 15.00
N VAL A 192 -1.47 8.85 15.40
CA VAL A 192 -2.76 9.00 14.73
C VAL A 192 -3.52 10.16 15.33
N ASN A 193 -4.05 11.00 14.49
CA ASN A 193 -5.03 12.00 14.85
C ASN A 193 -6.38 11.65 14.19
N SER A 194 -7.50 12.02 14.81
CA SER A 194 -8.81 11.71 14.28
C SER A 194 -9.84 12.77 14.64
N ARG A 195 -10.88 12.90 13.82
CA ARG A 195 -11.98 13.83 14.01
C ARG A 195 -13.28 13.17 13.59
N LEU A 196 -14.29 13.28 14.42
CA LEU A 196 -15.68 12.98 14.07
C LEU A 196 -16.24 14.10 13.17
N ASP A 197 -17.07 13.72 12.21
CA ASP A 197 -17.87 14.65 11.41
C ASP A 197 -19.07 15.17 12.17
#